data_feca2c840ecb88567e506dcd2cd9af5e
#
_entry.id   feca2c840ecb88567e506dcd2cd9af5e
#
_cell.length_a   1.000
_cell.length_b   1.000
_cell.length_c   1.000
_cell.angle_alpha   90.00
_cell.angle_beta   90.00
_cell.angle_gamma   90.00
#
_symmetry.space_group_name_H-M   'P 1'
#
loop_
_entity.id
_entity.type
_entity.pdbx_description
1 polymer ?
#
loop_
_entity_poly.entity_id
_entity_poly.type
_entity_poly.pdbx_seq_one_letter_code
_entity_poly.pdbx_strand_id
1 'polypeptide(L)'
;FNWLATMWGGTIRFTTAMMFACGFICLFVLGGFGGLILALVAVDFTLTDTYFVVGHFHMVLVGGSVMLLFAMTYYWWPKMTGYMMSEKLGKWVFWLMFLGVFVTFFAMHLSGANGMARRVPVYFADFKFSNYLTTIGYAM
;
A
#
# COMPACT_ATOMS: atom_id res chain seq x y z
N PHE A 1 0.19 5.30 17.51
CA PHE A 1 -0.77 5.43 18.63
C PHE A 1 -1.59 6.70 18.52
N ASN A 2 -0.97 7.87 18.38
CA ASN A 2 -1.67 9.17 18.40
C ASN A 2 -2.79 9.26 17.35
N TRP A 3 -2.57 8.81 16.13
CA TRP A 3 -3.59 8.84 15.07
C TRP A 3 -4.82 7.98 15.41
N LEU A 4 -4.59 6.76 15.89
CA LEU A 4 -5.67 5.86 16.30
C LEU A 4 -6.39 6.39 17.56
N ALA A 5 -5.64 6.89 18.54
CA ALA A 5 -6.21 7.47 19.74
C ALA A 5 -7.08 8.71 19.44
N THR A 6 -6.66 9.54 18.48
CA THR A 6 -7.43 10.72 18.04
C THR A 6 -8.77 10.31 17.38
N MET A 7 -8.80 9.19 16.66
CA MET A 7 -10.02 8.68 16.01
C MET A 7 -10.90 7.87 16.98
N TRP A 8 -10.34 7.34 18.05
CA TRP A 8 -11.06 6.48 18.99
C TRP A 8 -12.18 7.23 19.69
N GLY A 9 -13.40 6.69 19.60
CA GLY A 9 -14.59 7.31 20.20
C GLY A 9 -15.09 8.57 19.47
N GLY A 10 -14.47 8.97 18.38
CA GLY A 10 -14.88 10.13 17.58
C GLY A 10 -15.96 9.81 16.56
N THR A 11 -16.65 10.84 16.06
CA THR A 11 -17.61 10.73 14.96
C THR A 11 -16.88 10.88 13.62
N ILE A 12 -16.50 9.76 13.03
CA ILE A 12 -15.74 9.74 11.76
C ILE A 12 -16.69 9.95 10.59
N ARG A 13 -16.39 10.94 9.74
CA ARG A 13 -17.05 11.13 8.45
C ARG A 13 -16.13 10.61 7.34
N PHE A 14 -16.54 9.58 6.63
CA PHE A 14 -15.77 9.00 5.52
C PHE A 14 -15.86 9.87 4.25
N THR A 15 -15.24 11.05 4.32
CA THR A 15 -14.91 11.85 3.15
C THR A 15 -13.76 11.19 2.40
N THR A 16 -13.53 11.57 1.13
CA THR A 16 -12.41 11.04 0.35
C THR A 16 -11.07 11.22 1.06
N ALA A 17 -10.81 12.39 1.63
CA ALA A 17 -9.59 12.65 2.40
C ALA A 17 -9.44 11.69 3.61
N MET A 18 -10.53 11.46 4.35
CA MET A 18 -10.52 10.56 5.50
C MET A 18 -10.34 9.10 5.09
N MET A 19 -10.92 8.68 3.96
CA MET A 19 -10.71 7.33 3.43
C MET A 19 -9.25 7.09 3.09
N PHE A 20 -8.58 8.03 2.44
CA PHE A 20 -7.15 7.94 2.16
C PHE A 20 -6.30 7.92 3.44
N ALA A 21 -6.65 8.71 4.45
CA ALA A 21 -5.96 8.70 5.74
C ALA A 21 -6.12 7.35 6.48
N CYS A 22 -7.31 6.76 6.47
CA CYS A 22 -7.54 5.42 7.02
C CYS A 22 -6.83 4.34 6.19
N GLY A 23 -6.87 4.44 4.87
CA GLY A 23 -6.17 3.54 3.95
C GLY A 23 -4.66 3.57 4.17
N PHE A 24 -4.08 4.76 4.40
CA PHE A 24 -2.70 4.92 4.82
C PHE A 24 -2.38 4.07 6.06
N ILE A 25 -3.13 4.24 7.14
CA ILE A 25 -2.87 3.52 8.38
C ILE A 25 -2.93 2.01 8.14
N CYS A 26 -3.94 1.54 7.40
CA CYS A 26 -4.11 0.13 7.09
C CYS A 26 -2.92 -0.45 6.31
N LEU A 27 -2.55 0.16 5.19
CA LEU A 27 -1.45 -0.31 4.34
C LEU A 27 -0.09 -0.17 5.01
N PHE A 28 0.11 0.91 5.77
CA PHE A 28 1.34 1.13 6.52
C PHE A 28 1.56 0.07 7.60
N VAL A 29 0.51 -0.32 8.33
CA VAL A 29 0.59 -1.39 9.34
C VAL A 29 0.86 -2.74 8.67
N LEU A 30 0.17 -3.05 7.58
CA LEU A 30 0.41 -4.29 6.83
C LEU A 30 1.83 -4.37 6.27
N GLY A 31 2.32 -3.28 5.67
CA GLY A 31 3.71 -3.17 5.22
C GLY A 31 4.71 -3.26 6.39
N GLY A 32 4.38 -2.68 7.54
CA GLY A 32 5.16 -2.74 8.75
C GLY A 32 5.37 -4.17 9.28
N PHE A 33 4.36 -5.02 9.17
CA PHE A 33 4.51 -6.45 9.49
C PHE A 33 5.57 -7.13 8.61
N GLY A 34 5.60 -6.81 7.32
CA GLY A 34 6.68 -7.26 6.43
C GLY A 34 8.05 -6.84 6.93
N GLY A 35 8.19 -5.60 7.40
CA GLY A 35 9.43 -5.09 8.01
C GLY A 35 9.81 -5.78 9.30
N LEU A 36 8.84 -6.13 10.14
CA LEU A 36 9.09 -6.90 11.36
C LEU A 36 9.66 -8.29 11.05
N ILE A 37 9.14 -8.95 10.01
CA ILE A 37 9.66 -10.22 9.52
C ILE A 37 11.10 -10.08 9.04
N LEU A 38 11.40 -9.05 8.23
CA LEU A 38 12.76 -8.76 7.75
C LEU A 38 13.72 -8.35 8.86
N ALA A 39 13.25 -7.81 9.99
CA ALA A 39 14.08 -7.47 11.13
C ALA A 39 14.62 -8.72 11.88
N LEU A 40 14.05 -9.89 11.64
CA LEU A 40 14.51 -11.16 12.20
C LEU A 40 15.67 -11.68 11.34
N VAL A 41 16.91 -11.60 11.85
CA VAL A 41 18.13 -11.96 11.09
C VAL A 41 18.05 -13.36 10.47
N ALA A 42 17.56 -14.35 11.21
CA ALA A 42 17.44 -15.72 10.72
C ALA A 42 16.50 -15.84 9.50
N VAL A 43 15.45 -15.01 9.45
CA VAL A 43 14.47 -14.99 8.35
C VAL A 43 14.98 -14.10 7.22
N ASP A 44 15.56 -12.97 7.54
CA ASP A 44 16.11 -12.03 6.55
C ASP A 44 17.22 -12.66 5.70
N PHE A 45 17.99 -13.58 6.27
CA PHE A 45 19.00 -14.33 5.53
C PHE A 45 18.45 -15.05 4.28
N THR A 46 17.19 -15.46 4.32
CA THR A 46 16.50 -16.11 3.20
C THR A 46 15.69 -15.16 2.34
N LEU A 47 15.24 -14.02 2.91
CA LEU A 47 14.35 -13.08 2.23
C LEU A 47 15.08 -11.88 1.63
N THR A 48 16.32 -11.63 2.06
CA THR A 48 17.11 -10.54 1.51
C THR A 48 17.29 -10.71 0.00
N ASP A 49 17.29 -9.61 -0.75
CA ASP A 49 17.38 -9.60 -2.22
C ASP A 49 16.28 -10.35 -2.98
N THR A 50 15.15 -10.66 -2.31
CA THR A 50 13.95 -11.21 -2.96
C THR A 50 12.89 -10.13 -3.20
N TYR A 51 11.81 -10.50 -3.93
CA TYR A 51 10.63 -9.64 -4.10
C TYR A 51 9.87 -9.37 -2.80
N PHE A 52 10.15 -10.10 -1.72
CA PHE A 52 9.59 -9.81 -0.40
C PHE A 52 10.00 -8.42 0.09
N VAL A 53 11.28 -8.09 -0.04
CA VAL A 53 11.80 -6.76 0.31
C VAL A 53 11.15 -5.67 -0.56
N VAL A 54 10.99 -5.94 -1.86
CA VAL A 54 10.33 -5.01 -2.79
C VAL A 54 8.87 -4.77 -2.40
N GLY A 55 8.14 -5.83 -2.08
CA GLY A 55 6.76 -5.74 -1.60
C GLY A 55 6.67 -4.92 -0.32
N HIS A 56 7.54 -5.21 0.66
CA HIS A 56 7.57 -4.51 1.93
C HIS A 56 7.74 -2.99 1.76
N PHE A 57 8.84 -2.56 1.14
CA PHE A 57 9.11 -1.11 1.11
C PHE A 57 8.13 -0.34 0.21
N HIS A 58 7.60 -0.94 -0.86
CA HIS A 58 6.56 -0.30 -1.64
C HIS A 58 5.23 -0.21 -0.89
N MET A 59 4.85 -1.23 -0.12
CA MET A 59 3.65 -1.17 0.70
C MET A 59 3.76 -0.08 1.77
N VAL A 60 4.94 0.15 2.33
CA VAL A 60 5.21 1.23 3.27
C VAL A 60 5.26 2.59 2.57
N LEU A 61 5.97 2.72 1.43
CA LEU A 61 6.13 4.00 0.73
C LEU A 61 4.86 4.42 -0.02
N VAL A 62 4.31 3.54 -0.88
CA VAL A 62 3.12 3.85 -1.66
C VAL A 62 1.89 3.84 -0.77
N GLY A 63 1.72 2.81 0.05
CA GLY A 63 0.64 2.73 1.03
C GLY A 63 0.74 3.83 2.10
N GLY A 64 1.94 4.26 2.44
CA GLY A 64 2.20 5.36 3.36
C GLY A 64 2.14 6.73 2.67
N SER A 65 3.25 7.15 2.08
CA SER A 65 3.44 8.54 1.60
C SER A 65 2.48 8.94 0.49
N VAL A 66 2.23 8.05 -0.49
CA VAL A 66 1.37 8.40 -1.62
C VAL A 66 -0.08 8.50 -1.19
N MET A 67 -0.58 7.58 -0.34
CA MET A 67 -1.94 7.68 0.22
C MET A 67 -2.14 8.96 1.01
N LEU A 68 -1.15 9.37 1.83
CA LEU A 68 -1.21 10.63 2.55
C LEU A 68 -1.18 11.85 1.63
N LEU A 69 -0.41 11.79 0.55
CA LEU A 69 -0.38 12.87 -0.45
C LEU A 69 -1.78 13.09 -1.05
N PHE A 70 -2.49 12.02 -1.40
CA PHE A 70 -3.87 12.11 -1.86
C PHE A 70 -4.82 12.63 -0.76
N ALA A 71 -4.68 12.15 0.48
CA ALA A 71 -5.48 12.65 1.61
C ALA A 71 -5.31 14.16 1.78
N MET A 72 -4.05 14.64 1.77
CA MET A 72 -3.73 16.05 1.87
C MET A 72 -4.27 16.85 0.68
N THR A 73 -4.13 16.34 -0.53
CA THR A 73 -4.65 16.99 -1.74
C THR A 73 -6.16 17.18 -1.64
N TYR A 74 -6.94 16.13 -1.35
CA TYR A 74 -8.39 16.24 -1.20
C TYR A 74 -8.80 17.17 -0.04
N TYR A 75 -8.04 17.22 1.04
CA TYR A 75 -8.34 18.05 2.19
C TYR A 75 -8.05 19.53 1.94
N TRP A 76 -6.91 19.86 1.30
CA TRP A 76 -6.48 21.23 1.15
C TRP A 76 -6.84 21.87 -0.18
N TRP A 77 -7.17 21.08 -1.20
CA TRP A 77 -7.56 21.61 -2.51
C TRP A 77 -8.67 22.69 -2.43
N PRO A 78 -9.78 22.48 -1.69
CA PRO A 78 -10.80 23.50 -1.56
C PRO A 78 -10.32 24.77 -0.90
N LYS A 79 -9.37 24.65 0.04
CA LYS A 79 -8.81 25.80 0.75
C LYS A 79 -7.85 26.62 -0.12
N MET A 80 -7.20 25.97 -1.10
CA MET A 80 -6.25 26.62 -2.01
C MET A 80 -6.94 27.22 -3.23
N THR A 81 -7.96 26.56 -3.75
CA THR A 81 -8.59 26.92 -5.03
C THR A 81 -10.00 27.47 -4.90
N GLY A 82 -10.67 27.28 -3.77
CA GLY A 82 -12.07 27.61 -3.55
C GLY A 82 -13.08 26.63 -4.17
N TYR A 83 -12.61 25.59 -4.86
CA TYR A 83 -13.48 24.60 -5.52
C TYR A 83 -13.38 23.23 -4.85
N MET A 84 -14.51 22.58 -4.65
CA MET A 84 -14.57 21.21 -4.13
C MET A 84 -14.34 20.19 -5.24
N MET A 85 -13.49 19.21 -4.99
CA MET A 85 -13.36 18.03 -5.86
C MET A 85 -14.56 17.08 -5.67
N SER A 86 -14.87 16.30 -6.71
CA SER A 86 -15.98 15.34 -6.66
C SER A 86 -15.71 14.23 -5.67
N GLU A 87 -16.51 14.13 -4.61
CA GLU A 87 -16.45 13.06 -3.61
C GLU A 87 -16.71 11.66 -4.20
N LYS A 88 -17.63 11.57 -5.19
CA LYS A 88 -17.92 10.29 -5.85
C LYS A 88 -16.72 9.74 -6.60
N LEU A 89 -16.11 10.58 -7.43
CA LEU A 89 -14.89 10.20 -8.17
C LEU A 89 -13.74 9.93 -7.22
N GLY A 90 -13.57 10.75 -6.19
CA GLY A 90 -12.53 10.56 -5.19
C GLY A 90 -12.62 9.22 -4.46
N LYS A 91 -13.81 8.76 -4.13
CA LYS A 91 -14.03 7.44 -3.53
C LYS A 91 -13.70 6.29 -4.49
N TRP A 92 -14.00 6.44 -5.78
CA TRP A 92 -13.58 5.47 -6.80
C TRP A 92 -12.07 5.41 -6.92
N VAL A 93 -11.41 6.56 -7.01
CA VAL A 93 -9.93 6.64 -7.04
C VAL A 93 -9.34 5.99 -5.79
N PHE A 94 -9.90 6.26 -4.61
CA PHE A 94 -9.45 5.62 -3.38
C PHE A 94 -9.52 4.08 -3.47
N TRP A 95 -10.66 3.52 -3.84
CA TRP A 95 -10.82 2.05 -3.86
C TRP A 95 -9.93 1.38 -4.90
N LEU A 96 -9.84 1.94 -6.11
CA LEU A 96 -8.95 1.42 -7.14
C LEU A 96 -7.50 1.46 -6.65
N MET A 97 -7.06 2.59 -6.13
CA MET A 97 -5.69 2.74 -5.65
C MET A 97 -5.39 1.86 -4.43
N PHE A 98 -6.28 1.81 -3.44
CA PHE A 98 -6.10 1.00 -2.24
C PHE A 98 -6.00 -0.50 -2.57
N LEU A 99 -6.94 -1.00 -3.36
CA LEU A 99 -6.95 -2.41 -3.79
C LEU A 99 -5.77 -2.71 -4.72
N GLY A 100 -5.47 -1.82 -5.67
CA GLY A 100 -4.34 -1.96 -6.58
C GLY A 100 -3.01 -2.07 -5.83
N VAL A 101 -2.75 -1.17 -4.89
CA VAL A 101 -1.55 -1.20 -4.03
C VAL A 101 -1.51 -2.48 -3.20
N PHE A 102 -2.62 -2.83 -2.56
CA PHE A 102 -2.68 -4.04 -1.74
C PHE A 102 -2.39 -5.29 -2.56
N VAL A 103 -3.12 -5.51 -3.66
CA VAL A 103 -2.98 -6.71 -4.50
C VAL A 103 -1.57 -6.80 -5.09
N THR A 104 -1.04 -5.69 -5.63
CA THR A 104 0.30 -5.64 -6.23
C THR A 104 1.39 -6.05 -5.24
N PHE A 105 1.45 -5.38 -4.11
CA PHE A 105 2.56 -5.57 -3.20
C PHE A 105 2.38 -6.77 -2.28
N PHE A 106 1.15 -7.19 -2.01
CA PHE A 106 0.89 -8.46 -1.34
C PHE A 106 1.33 -9.66 -2.22
N ALA A 107 1.03 -9.62 -3.52
CA ALA A 107 1.50 -10.64 -4.45
C ALA A 107 3.05 -10.71 -4.52
N MET A 108 3.73 -9.55 -4.42
CA MET A 108 5.20 -9.50 -4.33
C MET A 108 5.75 -10.12 -3.05
N HIS A 109 5.07 -9.97 -1.90
CA HIS A 109 5.47 -10.68 -0.68
C HIS A 109 5.38 -12.19 -0.85
N LEU A 110 4.31 -12.68 -1.50
CA LEU A 110 4.16 -14.11 -1.78
C LEU A 110 5.26 -14.64 -2.72
N SER A 111 5.56 -13.90 -3.79
CA SER A 111 6.64 -14.28 -4.72
C SER A 111 7.99 -14.32 -4.03
N GLY A 112 8.28 -13.31 -3.21
CA GLY A 112 9.54 -13.24 -2.48
C GLY A 112 9.68 -14.30 -1.40
N ALA A 113 8.60 -14.61 -0.68
CA ALA A 113 8.57 -15.70 0.31
C ALA A 113 8.84 -17.09 -0.33
N ASN A 114 8.47 -17.24 -1.61
CA ASN A 114 8.76 -18.45 -2.40
C ASN A 114 10.15 -18.40 -3.07
N GLY A 115 11.00 -17.41 -2.75
CA GLY A 115 12.38 -17.32 -3.21
C GLY A 115 12.59 -16.61 -4.55
N MET A 116 11.61 -15.87 -5.06
CA MET A 116 11.80 -15.07 -6.27
C MET A 116 12.78 -13.92 -6.00
N ALA A 117 13.96 -13.98 -6.63
CA ALA A 117 14.94 -12.92 -6.54
C ALA A 117 14.45 -11.62 -7.20
N ARG A 118 14.79 -10.47 -6.63
CA ARG A 118 14.57 -9.17 -7.28
C ARG A 118 15.55 -8.94 -8.42
N ARG A 119 15.24 -8.02 -9.34
CA ARG A 119 16.13 -7.60 -10.44
C ARG A 119 16.45 -8.70 -11.46
N VAL A 120 15.57 -9.68 -11.61
CA VAL A 120 15.74 -10.73 -12.60
C VAL A 120 15.06 -10.35 -13.92
N PRO A 121 15.69 -10.56 -15.08
CA PRO A 121 15.08 -10.27 -16.39
C PRO A 121 14.05 -11.33 -16.79
N VAL A 122 14.18 -12.55 -16.26
CA VAL A 122 13.28 -13.68 -16.54
C VAL A 122 12.99 -14.41 -15.24
N TYR A 123 11.77 -14.88 -15.04
CA TYR A 123 11.35 -15.63 -13.87
C TYR A 123 10.83 -17.03 -14.25
N PHE A 124 10.91 -17.97 -13.32
CA PHE A 124 10.44 -19.33 -13.49
C PHE A 124 8.91 -19.40 -13.55
N ALA A 125 8.40 -20.47 -14.18
CA ALA A 125 6.96 -20.66 -14.39
C ALA A 125 6.13 -20.66 -13.09
N ASP A 126 6.72 -21.07 -11.97
CA ASP A 126 6.08 -21.15 -10.66
C ASP A 126 5.62 -19.78 -10.13
N PHE A 127 6.26 -18.71 -10.57
CA PHE A 127 5.92 -17.32 -10.18
C PHE A 127 4.88 -16.66 -11.09
N LYS A 128 4.38 -17.34 -12.14
CA LYS A 128 3.43 -16.75 -13.09
C LYS A 128 2.18 -16.22 -12.41
N PHE A 129 1.59 -17.02 -11.51
CA PHE A 129 0.35 -16.61 -10.84
C PHE A 129 0.50 -15.31 -10.04
N SER A 130 1.53 -15.21 -9.21
CA SER A 130 1.79 -14.00 -8.43
C SER A 130 2.15 -12.79 -9.30
N ASN A 131 2.87 -13.01 -10.42
CA ASN A 131 3.16 -11.93 -11.36
C ASN A 131 1.91 -11.46 -12.13
N TYR A 132 0.96 -12.34 -12.45
CA TYR A 132 -0.33 -11.92 -12.99
C TYR A 132 -1.12 -11.09 -11.99
N LEU A 133 -1.17 -11.49 -10.72
CA LEU A 133 -1.81 -10.69 -9.66
C LEU A 133 -1.15 -9.31 -9.52
N THR A 134 0.17 -9.26 -9.53
CA THR A 134 0.92 -8.01 -9.51
C THR A 134 0.54 -7.10 -10.69
N THR A 135 0.44 -7.67 -11.89
CA THR A 135 0.05 -6.92 -13.10
C THR A 135 -1.38 -6.41 -13.03
N ILE A 136 -2.31 -7.22 -12.54
CA ILE A 136 -3.72 -6.82 -12.34
C ILE A 136 -3.80 -5.67 -11.33
N GLY A 137 -3.13 -5.80 -10.19
CA GLY A 137 -3.11 -4.74 -9.20
C GLY A 137 -2.50 -3.44 -9.71
N TYR A 138 -1.46 -3.52 -10.53
CA TYR A 138 -0.85 -2.35 -11.17
C TYR A 138 -1.76 -1.67 -12.19
N ALA A 139 -2.62 -2.43 -12.87
CA ALA A 139 -3.57 -1.92 -13.86
C ALA A 139 -4.82 -1.26 -13.24
N MET A 140 -5.03 -1.44 -11.92
CA MET A 140 -6.15 -0.83 -11.18
C MET A 140 -5.85 0.61 -10.78
#